data_b694ed912b5762b6df38bd9124ab86a9
#
_entry.id   b694ed912b5762b6df38bd9124ab86a9
#
_cell.length_a   1.000
_cell.length_b   1.000
_cell.length_c   1.000
_cell.angle_alpha   90.00
_cell.angle_beta   90.00
_cell.angle_gamma   90.00
#
_symmetry.space_group_name_H-M   'P 1'
#
loop_
_entity.id
_entity.type
_entity.pdbx_description
1 polymer ?
#
loop_
_entity_poly.entity_id
_entity_poly.type
_entity_poly.pdbx_seq_one_letter_code
_entity_poly.pdbx_strand_id
1 'polypeptide(L)'
;MIVFFGAMAQNITVVQINAKWNKVNDFKITDLPSSVKYKFAYLEDQNNEVKSQIQAVPVIIVYKGSEPVKQWNANLSFKLEVKEEDIIAAVRAVQ
;
A
#
# COMPACT_ATOMS: atom_id res chain seq x y z
N MET A 1 15.89 3.59 24.25
CA MET A 1 15.62 3.80 23.45
C MET A 1 15.37 4.12 23.01
N ILE A 2 15.60 4.16 22.83
CA ILE A 2 15.19 4.43 22.00
C ILE A 2 14.93 5.03 21.45
N VAL A 3 14.91 5.33 21.46
CA VAL A 3 14.51 5.86 20.73
C VAL A 3 14.65 6.29 20.00
N PHE A 4 15.03 6.28 19.78
CA PHE A 4 15.02 6.67 18.88
C PHE A 4 15.00 6.40 18.12
N PHE A 5 15.29 6.43 18.25
CA PHE A 5 15.00 5.92 17.42
C PHE A 5 13.88 5.83 16.88
N GLY A 6 13.40 6.02 17.33
CA GLY A 6 12.07 5.68 16.88
C GLY A 6 11.64 6.44 15.66
N ALA A 7 11.76 7.71 15.65
CA ALA A 7 11.40 8.51 14.47
C ALA A 7 12.08 8.03 13.22
N MET A 8 13.30 7.58 13.33
CA MET A 8 14.03 7.10 12.17
C MET A 8 13.52 5.77 11.66
N ALA A 9 12.85 5.01 12.52
CA ALA A 9 12.28 3.73 12.13
C ALA A 9 10.92 3.89 11.46
N GLN A 10 10.38 5.12 11.37
CA GLN A 10 9.02 5.34 10.90
C GLN A 10 8.99 5.86 9.47
N ASN A 11 9.65 5.14 8.60
CA ASN A 11 9.57 5.41 7.17
C ASN A 11 8.18 5.07 6.65
N ILE A 12 7.72 5.85 5.69
CA ILE A 12 6.44 5.59 5.06
C ILE A 12 6.67 4.71 3.83
N THR A 13 5.90 3.65 3.74
CA THR A 13 5.92 2.74 2.59
C THR A 13 4.50 2.57 2.08
N VAL A 14 4.33 2.70 0.78
CA VAL A 14 3.06 2.41 0.12
C VAL A 14 3.22 1.09 -0.61
N VAL A 15 2.34 0.15 -0.33
CA VAL A 15 2.39 -1.18 -0.94
C VAL A 15 1.14 -1.39 -1.76
N GLN A 16 1.30 -1.82 -3.00
CA GLN A 16 0.17 -2.29 -3.80
C GLN A 16 0.32 -3.78 -4.01
N ILE A 17 -0.77 -4.52 -3.77
CA ILE A 17 -0.83 -5.94 -4.07
C ILE A 17 -1.97 -6.15 -5.06
N ASN A 18 -1.66 -6.78 -6.18
CA ASN A 18 -2.66 -7.13 -7.19
C ASN A 18 -2.45 -8.57 -7.60
N ALA A 19 -3.38 -9.13 -8.34
CA ALA A 19 -3.25 -10.48 -8.88
C ALA A 19 -2.76 -10.40 -10.32
N LYS A 20 -2.01 -11.41 -10.76
CA LYS A 20 -1.49 -11.43 -12.13
C LYS A 20 -2.62 -11.42 -13.16
N TRP A 21 -3.71 -12.11 -12.87
CA TRP A 21 -4.87 -12.14 -13.78
C TRP A 21 -5.60 -10.79 -13.84
N ASN A 22 -5.33 -9.88 -12.89
CA ASN A 22 -5.98 -8.58 -12.82
C ASN A 22 -5.03 -7.43 -13.19
N LYS A 23 -3.96 -7.73 -13.87
CA LYS A 23 -2.89 -6.77 -14.16
C LYS A 23 -3.39 -5.52 -14.89
N VAL A 24 -4.40 -5.68 -15.73
CA VAL A 24 -4.97 -4.54 -16.46
C VAL A 24 -5.50 -3.46 -15.53
N ASN A 25 -5.83 -3.82 -14.30
CA ASN A 25 -6.35 -2.90 -13.30
C ASN A 25 -5.30 -2.47 -12.28
N ASP A 26 -4.01 -2.64 -12.57
CA ASP A 26 -2.96 -2.10 -11.72
C ASP A 26 -3.21 -0.62 -11.50
N PHE A 27 -3.15 -0.19 -10.24
CA PHE A 27 -3.32 1.22 -9.92
C PHE A 27 -1.98 1.93 -10.11
N LYS A 28 -1.99 3.01 -10.88
CA LYS A 28 -0.76 3.73 -11.18
C LYS A 28 -0.53 4.83 -10.17
N ILE A 29 0.63 4.81 -9.53
CA ILE A 29 1.05 5.82 -8.57
C ILE A 29 2.36 6.40 -9.07
N THR A 30 2.36 7.69 -9.39
CA THR A 30 3.52 8.33 -10.00
C THR A 30 4.07 9.51 -9.20
N ASP A 31 3.29 10.08 -8.28
CA ASP A 31 3.62 11.36 -7.66
C ASP A 31 3.87 11.27 -6.16
N LEU A 32 4.27 10.09 -5.66
CA LEU A 32 4.60 9.97 -4.25
C LEU A 32 5.81 10.84 -3.91
N PRO A 33 5.85 11.43 -2.69
CA PRO A 33 7.04 12.16 -2.24
C PRO A 33 8.28 11.27 -2.30
N SER A 34 9.42 11.86 -2.60
CA SER A 34 10.66 11.09 -2.80
C SER A 34 11.12 10.34 -1.55
N SER A 35 10.68 10.79 -0.37
CA SER A 35 11.03 10.13 0.90
C SER A 35 10.19 8.89 1.16
N VAL A 36 9.16 8.63 0.35
CA VAL A 36 8.24 7.52 0.55
C VAL A 36 8.64 6.37 -0.36
N LYS A 37 8.71 5.17 0.22
CA LYS A 37 9.01 3.97 -0.56
C LYS A 37 7.72 3.43 -1.18
N TYR A 38 7.84 2.89 -2.38
CA TYR A 38 6.73 2.23 -3.05
C TYR A 38 7.12 0.80 -3.38
N LYS A 39 6.27 -0.16 -3.04
CA LYS A 39 6.47 -1.56 -3.36
C LYS A 39 5.24 -2.12 -4.05
N PHE A 40 5.48 -2.95 -5.04
CA PHE A 40 4.43 -3.66 -5.77
C PHE A 40 4.69 -5.16 -5.66
N ALA A 41 3.63 -5.92 -5.40
CA ALA A 41 3.75 -7.37 -5.32
C ALA A 41 2.50 -8.02 -5.91
N TYR A 42 2.66 -9.25 -6.40
CA TYR A 42 1.52 -10.04 -6.84
C TYR A 42 1.05 -10.95 -5.71
N LEU A 43 -0.27 -11.07 -5.60
CA LEU A 43 -0.89 -11.90 -4.58
C LEU A 43 -0.43 -13.35 -4.69
N GLU A 44 -0.29 -13.86 -5.92
CA GLU A 44 0.12 -15.25 -6.16
C GLU A 44 1.49 -15.57 -5.58
N ASP A 45 2.34 -14.55 -5.42
CA ASP A 45 3.70 -14.72 -4.93
C ASP A 45 3.78 -14.62 -3.40
N GLN A 46 2.66 -14.38 -2.72
CA GLN A 46 2.64 -14.21 -1.27
C GLN A 46 2.38 -15.56 -0.59
N ASN A 47 2.72 -15.62 0.71
CA ASN A 47 2.42 -16.84 1.48
C ASN A 47 0.91 -16.90 1.80
N ASN A 48 0.49 -18.05 2.33
CA ASN A 48 -0.93 -18.29 2.59
C ASN A 48 -1.51 -17.35 3.62
N GLU A 49 -0.70 -16.95 4.60
CA GLU A 49 -1.17 -16.01 5.62
C GLU A 49 -1.54 -14.67 5.01
N VAL A 50 -0.68 -14.14 4.15
CA VAL A 50 -0.96 -12.88 3.47
C VAL A 50 -2.16 -13.02 2.56
N LYS A 51 -2.22 -14.11 1.78
CA LYS A 51 -3.33 -14.35 0.86
C LYS A 51 -4.67 -14.38 1.59
N SER A 52 -4.71 -14.97 2.78
CA SER A 52 -5.96 -15.08 3.52
C SER A 52 -6.49 -13.76 4.04
N GLN A 53 -5.62 -12.76 4.15
CA GLN A 53 -6.00 -11.44 4.64
C GLN A 53 -6.45 -10.49 3.55
N ILE A 54 -6.25 -10.85 2.28
CA ILE A 54 -6.56 -9.98 1.16
C ILE A 54 -7.81 -10.50 0.47
N GLN A 55 -8.89 -9.73 0.58
CA GLN A 55 -10.20 -10.14 0.09
C GLN A 55 -10.49 -9.65 -1.32
N ALA A 56 -9.83 -8.59 -1.75
CA ALA A 56 -10.03 -8.03 -3.08
C ALA A 56 -8.74 -7.38 -3.55
N VAL A 57 -8.51 -7.43 -4.85
CA VAL A 57 -7.33 -6.82 -5.47
C VAL A 57 -7.75 -5.90 -6.60
N PRO A 58 -6.97 -4.84 -6.84
CA PRO A 58 -5.79 -4.45 -6.11
C PRO A 58 -6.12 -3.87 -4.73
N VAL A 59 -5.16 -3.95 -3.83
CA VAL A 59 -5.24 -3.31 -2.51
C VAL A 59 -4.03 -2.41 -2.36
N ILE A 60 -4.22 -1.24 -1.75
CA ILE A 60 -3.12 -0.33 -1.44
C ILE A 60 -3.09 -0.13 0.07
N ILE A 61 -1.93 -0.31 0.65
CA ILE A 61 -1.73 -0.19 2.09
C ILE A 61 -0.60 0.81 2.34
N VAL A 62 -0.85 1.78 3.20
CA VAL A 62 0.18 2.72 3.65
C VAL A 62 0.68 2.24 4.99
N TYR A 63 1.99 2.03 5.08
CA TYR A 63 2.66 1.63 6.31
C TYR A 63 3.47 2.79 6.87
N LYS A 64 3.43 2.94 8.18
CA LYS A 64 4.38 3.79 8.89
C LYS A 64 5.24 2.86 9.74
N GLY A 65 6.51 2.71 9.35
CA GLY A 65 7.32 1.64 9.88
C GLY A 65 6.74 0.31 9.46
N SER A 66 6.42 -0.54 10.42
CA SER A 66 5.81 -1.83 10.17
C SER A 66 4.31 -1.84 10.39
N GLU A 67 3.71 -0.68 10.72
CA GLU A 67 2.28 -0.62 11.03
C GLU A 67 1.45 -0.14 9.85
N PRO A 68 0.40 -0.87 9.47
CA PRO A 68 -0.53 -0.36 8.46
C PRO A 68 -1.38 0.76 9.07
N VAL A 69 -1.38 1.93 8.43
CA VAL A 69 -2.12 3.09 8.94
C VAL A 69 -3.30 3.45 8.06
N LYS A 70 -3.32 2.97 6.82
CA LYS A 70 -4.44 3.21 5.91
C LYS A 70 -4.46 2.13 4.84
N GLN A 71 -5.66 1.72 4.44
CA GLN A 71 -5.79 0.70 3.40
C GLN A 71 -7.02 1.01 2.54
N TRP A 72 -6.87 0.79 1.23
CA TRP A 72 -7.97 0.89 0.28
C TRP A 72 -8.09 -0.44 -0.45
N ASN A 73 -9.31 -0.95 -0.51
CA ASN A 73 -9.60 -2.21 -1.17
C ASN A 73 -10.33 -1.94 -2.48
N ALA A 74 -10.13 -2.83 -3.44
CA ALA A 74 -10.81 -2.74 -4.72
C ALA A 74 -12.32 -2.97 -4.54
N ASN A 75 -13.08 -2.49 -5.52
CA ASN A 75 -14.51 -2.73 -5.59
C ASN A 75 -14.80 -4.13 -6.16
N LEU A 76 -16.06 -4.44 -6.37
CA LEU A 76 -16.48 -5.74 -6.89
C LEU A 76 -16.01 -6.00 -8.32
N SER A 77 -15.59 -4.97 -9.03
CA SER A 77 -15.04 -5.09 -10.38
C SER A 77 -13.52 -5.19 -10.39
N PHE A 78 -12.91 -5.39 -9.23
CA PHE A 78 -11.46 -5.51 -9.07
C PHE A 78 -10.72 -4.25 -9.50
N LYS A 79 -11.30 -3.10 -9.18
CA LYS A 79 -10.70 -1.79 -9.46
C LYS A 79 -10.69 -0.94 -8.21
N LEU A 80 -9.63 -0.18 -8.03
CA LEU A 80 -9.57 0.83 -6.98
C LEU A 80 -10.26 2.10 -7.45
N GLU A 81 -11.17 2.58 -6.62
CA GLU A 81 -11.90 3.83 -6.91
C GLU A 81 -11.27 5.04 -6.25
N VAL A 82 -10.29 4.83 -5.39
CA VAL A 82 -9.56 5.91 -4.74
C VAL A 82 -8.75 6.68 -5.80
N LYS A 83 -8.55 7.97 -5.55
CA LYS A 83 -7.69 8.78 -6.42
C LYS A 83 -6.28 8.80 -5.85
N GLU A 84 -5.30 8.95 -6.73
CA GLU A 84 -3.90 9.05 -6.29
C GLU A 84 -3.72 10.19 -5.28
N GLU A 85 -4.40 11.31 -5.48
CA GLU A 85 -4.33 12.44 -4.54
C GLU A 85 -4.75 12.05 -3.13
N ASP A 86 -5.72 11.14 -3.01
CA ASP A 86 -6.19 10.70 -1.69
C ASP A 86 -5.11 9.86 -1.00
N ILE A 87 -4.38 9.07 -1.77
CA ILE A 87 -3.29 8.27 -1.23
C ILE A 87 -2.16 9.18 -0.79
N ILE A 88 -1.83 10.18 -1.60
CA ILE A 88 -0.78 11.15 -1.26
C ILE A 88 -1.17 11.95 -0.01
N ALA A 89 -2.44 12.35 0.10
CA ALA A 89 -2.91 13.07 1.27
C ALA A 89 -2.78 12.22 2.54
N ALA A 90 -3.10 10.93 2.45
CA ALA A 90 -2.97 10.03 3.58
C ALA A 90 -1.51 9.86 4.00
N VAL A 91 -0.62 9.76 3.02
CA VAL A 91 0.83 9.68 3.28
C VAL A 91 1.31 10.93 4.00
N ARG A 92 0.92 12.11 3.51
CA ARG A 92 1.34 13.36 4.13
C ARG A 92 0.80 13.52 5.54
N ALA A 93 -0.38 12.97 5.80
CA ALA A 93 -1.00 13.07 7.13
C ALA A 93 -0.21 12.30 8.19
N VAL A 94 0.58 11.31 7.80
CA VAL A 94 1.35 10.49 8.75
C VAL A 94 2.86 10.71 8.68
N GLN A 95 3.30 11.56 7.78
CA GLN A 95 4.73 11.91 7.68
C GLN A 95 5.24 12.71 8.86
#